data_1097d18fea87ad6694a078f9cf0f3297
#
_entry.id   1097d18fea87ad6694a078f9cf0f3297
#
_cell.length_a   1.000
_cell.length_b   1.000
_cell.length_c   1.000
_cell.angle_alpha   90.00
_cell.angle_beta   90.00
_cell.angle_gamma   90.00
#
_symmetry.space_group_name_H-M   'P 1'
#
loop_
_entity.id
_entity.type
_entity.pdbx_description
1 polymer ?
#
loop_
_entity_poly.entity_id
_entity_poly.type
_entity_poly.pdbx_seq_one_letter_code
_entity_poly.pdbx_strand_id
1 'polypeptide(L)'
;MAGYAHTLRALRSNPTIEMAVPVFDRDLDASRSAASFIGCDQPILVTEGNYLLADEEPWSALNDLFDYTVWIDVGLDVVEQRIRDRWQTAGLDSVEVEFRAEQNDLPNARWVLEHSRPADLLVKNDA
;
A
#
# COMPACT_ATOMS: atom_id res chain seq x y z
N MET A 1 -2.44 5.93 -9.94
CA MET A 1 -3.74 5.49 -9.40
C MET A 1 -4.64 4.83 -10.45
N ALA A 2 -4.93 5.48 -11.58
CA ALA A 2 -5.83 4.95 -12.62
C ALA A 2 -5.47 3.52 -13.09
N GLY A 3 -4.20 3.21 -13.31
CA GLY A 3 -3.76 1.87 -13.72
C GLY A 3 -4.06 0.78 -12.68
N TYR A 4 -3.86 1.08 -11.40
CA TYR A 4 -4.14 0.15 -10.31
C TYR A 4 -5.65 -0.15 -10.20
N ALA A 5 -6.49 0.90 -10.19
CA ALA A 5 -7.94 0.74 -10.19
C ALA A 5 -8.44 -0.04 -11.43
N HIS A 6 -7.84 0.20 -12.59
CA HIS A 6 -8.15 -0.54 -13.82
C HIS A 6 -7.82 -2.04 -13.65
N THR A 7 -6.65 -2.37 -13.12
CA THR A 7 -6.24 -3.77 -12.89
C THR A 7 -7.20 -4.47 -11.94
N LEU A 8 -7.56 -3.85 -10.81
CA LEU A 8 -8.52 -4.45 -9.86
C LEU A 8 -9.91 -4.67 -10.49
N ARG A 9 -10.42 -3.70 -11.26
CA ARG A 9 -11.70 -3.85 -11.97
C ARG A 9 -11.65 -4.96 -13.00
N ALA A 10 -10.55 -5.08 -13.74
CA ALA A 10 -10.38 -6.11 -14.75
C ALA A 10 -10.29 -7.50 -14.12
N LEU A 11 -9.56 -7.68 -13.01
CA LEU A 11 -9.49 -8.92 -12.25
C LEU A 11 -10.87 -9.33 -11.71
N ARG A 12 -11.64 -8.38 -11.18
CA ARG A 12 -12.99 -8.62 -10.68
C ARG A 12 -13.99 -9.00 -11.78
N SER A 13 -13.86 -8.39 -12.97
CA SER A 13 -14.79 -8.59 -14.09
C SER A 13 -14.50 -9.84 -14.92
N ASN A 14 -13.26 -10.34 -14.88
CA ASN A 14 -12.80 -11.46 -15.72
C ASN A 14 -12.10 -12.54 -14.88
N PRO A 15 -12.82 -13.20 -13.95
CA PRO A 15 -12.21 -14.16 -13.03
C PRO A 15 -11.75 -15.46 -13.72
N THR A 16 -12.04 -15.65 -14.99
CA THR A 16 -11.65 -16.84 -15.77
C THR A 16 -10.46 -16.61 -16.70
N ILE A 17 -9.87 -15.42 -16.68
CA ILE A 17 -8.75 -15.04 -17.56
C ILE A 17 -7.53 -14.73 -16.71
N GLU A 18 -6.40 -15.37 -17.04
CA GLU A 18 -5.11 -15.00 -16.49
C GLU A 18 -4.76 -13.57 -16.89
N MET A 19 -4.34 -12.76 -15.94
CA MET A 19 -4.04 -11.34 -16.17
C MET A 19 -2.58 -11.02 -15.90
N ALA A 20 -1.92 -10.41 -16.88
CA ALA A 20 -0.58 -9.87 -16.73
C ALA A 20 -0.62 -8.57 -15.91
N VAL A 21 0.23 -8.49 -14.89
CA VAL A 21 0.33 -7.33 -14.00
C VAL A 21 1.77 -6.79 -13.98
N PRO A 22 1.95 -5.48 -13.73
CA PRO A 22 3.28 -4.92 -13.55
C PRO A 22 3.89 -5.36 -12.22
N VAL A 23 5.21 -5.46 -12.20
CA VAL A 23 6.02 -5.66 -10.99
C VAL A 23 7.00 -4.51 -10.87
N PHE A 24 7.16 -3.97 -9.68
CA PHE A 24 8.22 -3.01 -9.39
C PHE A 24 9.53 -3.77 -9.10
N ASP A 25 10.52 -3.53 -9.93
CA ASP A 25 11.86 -4.09 -9.79
C ASP A 25 12.69 -3.12 -8.93
N ARG A 26 13.03 -3.54 -7.72
CA ARG A 26 13.73 -2.69 -6.75
C ARG A 26 15.19 -2.45 -7.12
N ASP A 27 15.83 -3.42 -7.80
CA ASP A 27 17.23 -3.31 -8.20
C ASP A 27 17.39 -2.32 -9.37
N LEU A 28 16.37 -2.23 -10.23
CA LEU A 28 16.32 -1.30 -11.35
C LEU A 28 15.62 0.03 -11.02
N ASP A 29 15.01 0.14 -9.85
CA ASP A 29 14.13 1.25 -9.45
C ASP A 29 13.09 1.61 -10.53
N ALA A 30 12.50 0.58 -11.14
CA ALA A 30 11.60 0.73 -12.28
C ALA A 30 10.43 -0.25 -12.27
N SER A 31 9.29 0.19 -12.80
CA SER A 31 8.15 -0.69 -13.03
C SER A 31 8.30 -1.44 -14.35
N ARG A 32 8.22 -2.77 -14.29
CA ARG A 32 8.24 -3.67 -15.44
C ARG A 32 6.80 -4.07 -15.78
N SER A 33 6.35 -3.70 -16.97
CA SER A 33 5.01 -4.06 -17.45
C SER A 33 4.91 -5.55 -17.73
N ALA A 34 3.75 -6.14 -17.42
CA ALA A 34 3.45 -7.55 -17.69
C ALA A 34 4.52 -8.54 -17.16
N ALA A 35 5.12 -8.22 -16.01
CA ALA A 35 6.24 -8.99 -15.46
C ALA A 35 5.79 -10.11 -14.50
N SER A 36 4.50 -10.18 -14.17
CA SER A 36 3.89 -11.26 -13.40
C SER A 36 2.47 -11.53 -13.90
N PHE A 37 1.92 -12.68 -13.51
CA PHE A 37 0.58 -13.08 -13.90
C PHE A 37 -0.24 -13.44 -12.65
N ILE A 38 -1.51 -13.04 -12.64
CA ILE A 38 -2.50 -13.48 -11.67
C ILE A 38 -3.36 -14.52 -12.36
N GLY A 39 -3.32 -15.75 -11.86
CA GLY A 39 -4.07 -16.87 -12.41
C GLY A 39 -5.57 -16.75 -12.15
N CYS A 40 -6.36 -17.34 -13.03
CA CYS A 40 -7.83 -17.40 -12.92
C CYS A 40 -8.35 -18.33 -11.82
N ASP A 41 -7.49 -19.13 -11.21
CA ASP A 41 -7.78 -20.06 -10.12
C ASP A 41 -7.57 -19.48 -8.72
N GLN A 42 -7.26 -18.19 -8.62
CA GLN A 42 -7.05 -17.50 -7.36
C GLN A 42 -8.39 -17.02 -6.76
N PRO A 43 -8.95 -17.71 -5.76
CA PRO A 43 -10.25 -17.34 -5.18
C PRO A 43 -10.17 -16.09 -4.30
N ILE A 44 -8.97 -15.76 -3.82
CA ILE A 44 -8.72 -14.62 -2.94
C ILE A 44 -7.55 -13.82 -3.49
N LEU A 45 -7.75 -12.53 -3.65
CA LEU A 45 -6.72 -11.56 -4.00
C LEU A 45 -6.51 -10.62 -2.82
N VAL A 46 -5.31 -10.63 -2.26
CA VAL A 46 -4.93 -9.70 -1.21
C VAL A 46 -4.07 -8.60 -1.81
N THR A 47 -4.39 -7.37 -1.47
CA THR A 47 -3.61 -6.20 -1.86
C THR A 47 -3.30 -5.34 -0.64
N GLU A 48 -2.13 -4.72 -0.61
CA GLU A 48 -1.71 -3.85 0.47
C GLU A 48 -1.24 -2.49 -0.06
N GLY A 49 -1.34 -1.47 0.80
CA GLY A 49 -0.85 -0.13 0.49
C GLY A 49 -1.37 0.92 1.48
N ASN A 50 -0.56 1.93 1.71
CA ASN A 50 -0.82 2.94 2.73
C ASN A 50 -2.09 3.75 2.49
N TYR A 51 -2.47 3.98 1.23
CA TYR A 51 -3.56 4.88 0.85
C TYR A 51 -4.84 4.16 0.41
N LEU A 52 -4.91 2.82 0.52
CA LEU A 52 -6.02 2.05 -0.06
C LEU A 52 -7.38 2.35 0.59
N LEU A 53 -7.38 2.84 1.82
CA LEU A 53 -8.58 3.24 2.55
C LEU A 53 -8.77 4.76 2.62
N ALA A 54 -7.91 5.53 1.96
CA ALA A 54 -8.06 6.99 1.96
C ALA A 54 -9.36 7.40 1.25
N ASP A 55 -10.10 8.31 1.88
CA ASP A 55 -11.43 8.78 1.43
C ASP A 55 -11.34 10.06 0.58
N GLU A 56 -10.15 10.38 0.11
CA GLU A 56 -9.83 11.52 -0.73
C GLU A 56 -9.48 11.09 -2.16
N GLU A 57 -9.82 11.91 -3.15
CA GLU A 57 -9.39 11.66 -4.54
C GLU A 57 -7.85 11.75 -4.67
N PRO A 58 -7.23 10.87 -5.45
CA PRO A 58 -7.83 9.88 -6.34
C PRO A 58 -8.02 8.48 -5.70
N TRP A 59 -7.85 8.34 -4.39
CA TRP A 59 -7.85 7.06 -3.66
C TRP A 59 -9.26 6.55 -3.39
N SER A 60 -10.20 7.46 -3.14
CA SER A 60 -11.62 7.16 -2.92
C SER A 60 -12.25 6.34 -4.06
N ALA A 61 -11.72 6.46 -5.29
CA ALA A 61 -12.13 5.65 -6.43
C ALA A 61 -11.86 4.13 -6.29
N LEU A 62 -11.15 3.70 -5.23
CA LEU A 62 -10.91 2.28 -4.90
C LEU A 62 -11.95 1.72 -3.92
N ASN A 63 -12.68 2.57 -3.21
CA ASN A 63 -13.53 2.18 -2.09
C ASN A 63 -14.51 1.04 -2.40
N ASP A 64 -15.09 1.05 -3.61
CA ASP A 64 -16.05 0.04 -4.07
C ASP A 64 -15.40 -1.20 -4.71
N LEU A 65 -14.06 -1.26 -4.75
CA LEU A 65 -13.34 -2.36 -5.39
C LEU A 65 -12.91 -3.45 -4.40
N PHE A 66 -13.03 -3.20 -3.12
CA PHE A 66 -12.67 -4.16 -2.06
C PHE A 66 -13.91 -4.82 -1.48
N ASP A 67 -13.92 -6.15 -1.42
CA ASP A 67 -15.00 -6.93 -0.80
C ASP A 67 -14.83 -6.98 0.73
N TYR A 68 -13.59 -6.83 1.21
CA TYR A 68 -13.25 -6.81 2.62
C TYR A 68 -11.98 -5.98 2.85
N THR A 69 -11.96 -5.22 3.91
CA THR A 69 -10.87 -4.29 4.23
C THR A 69 -10.33 -4.53 5.63
N VAL A 70 -9.00 -4.44 5.76
CA VAL A 70 -8.31 -4.62 7.03
C VAL A 70 -7.42 -3.40 7.28
N TRP A 71 -7.53 -2.83 8.46
CA TRP A 71 -6.63 -1.80 8.96
C TRP A 71 -5.64 -2.41 9.95
N ILE A 72 -4.35 -2.21 9.72
CA ILE A 72 -3.30 -2.55 10.67
C ILE A 72 -3.11 -1.34 11.59
N ASP A 73 -3.63 -1.44 12.80
CA ASP A 73 -3.58 -0.37 13.80
C ASP A 73 -2.24 -0.40 14.54
N VAL A 74 -1.50 0.68 14.42
CA VAL A 74 -0.18 0.87 15.02
C VAL A 74 -0.11 2.27 15.60
N GLY A 75 0.34 2.41 16.84
CA GLY A 75 0.60 3.71 17.44
C GLY A 75 1.59 4.54 16.63
N LEU A 76 1.37 5.84 16.51
CA LEU A 76 2.20 6.72 15.68
C LEU A 76 3.67 6.74 16.15
N ASP A 77 3.92 6.61 17.46
CA ASP A 77 5.24 6.48 18.05
C ASP A 77 5.97 5.22 17.59
N VAL A 78 5.25 4.10 17.48
CA VAL A 78 5.79 2.83 16.94
C VAL A 78 6.06 2.95 15.45
N VAL A 79 5.16 3.59 14.69
CA VAL A 79 5.37 3.89 13.26
C VAL A 79 6.63 4.73 13.05
N GLU A 80 6.80 5.78 13.85
CA GLU A 80 7.95 6.67 13.82
C GLU A 80 9.26 5.91 14.07
N GLN A 81 9.28 5.06 15.10
CA GLN A 81 10.45 4.23 15.40
C GLN A 81 10.77 3.28 14.23
N ARG A 82 9.76 2.56 13.72
CA ARG A 82 9.94 1.62 12.59
C ARG A 82 10.42 2.30 11.30
N ILE A 83 10.00 3.54 11.04
CA ILE A 83 10.46 4.33 9.90
C ILE A 83 11.97 4.61 10.04
N ARG A 84 12.41 5.09 11.21
CA ARG A 84 13.82 5.37 11.45
C ARG A 84 14.67 4.11 11.36
N ASP A 85 14.26 3.03 12.02
CA ASP A 85 14.97 1.75 11.99
C ASP A 85 15.11 1.19 10.56
N ARG A 86 14.08 1.33 9.74
CA ARG A 86 14.11 0.93 8.33
C ARG A 86 15.18 1.68 7.55
N TRP A 87 15.25 3.01 7.69
CA TRP A 87 16.22 3.82 6.97
C TRP A 87 17.65 3.62 7.48
N GLN A 88 17.83 3.41 8.78
CA GLN A 88 19.13 3.04 9.35
C GLN A 88 19.60 1.68 8.81
N THR A 89 18.72 0.68 8.78
CA THR A 89 19.01 -0.65 8.23
C THR A 89 19.33 -0.59 6.74
N ALA A 90 18.73 0.35 6.00
CA ALA A 90 19.04 0.62 4.60
C ALA A 90 20.41 1.32 4.39
N GLY A 91 21.11 1.67 5.48
CA GLY A 91 22.47 2.23 5.44
C GLY A 91 22.53 3.76 5.32
N LEU A 92 21.43 4.47 5.54
CA LEU A 92 21.43 5.94 5.57
C LEU A 92 22.06 6.44 6.87
N ASP A 93 22.75 7.58 6.78
CA ASP A 93 23.24 8.26 7.97
C ASP A 93 22.10 8.92 8.77
N SER A 94 22.40 9.37 9.99
CA SER A 94 21.38 9.92 10.89
C SER A 94 20.69 11.18 10.36
N VAL A 95 21.38 12.00 9.57
CA VAL A 95 20.82 13.23 8.99
C VAL A 95 19.85 12.88 7.87
N GLU A 96 20.21 11.94 7.01
CA GLU A 96 19.35 11.44 5.93
C GLU A 96 18.13 10.72 6.48
N VAL A 97 18.29 9.92 7.55
CA VAL A 97 17.17 9.24 8.25
C VAL A 97 16.16 10.26 8.73
N GLU A 98 16.59 11.28 9.49
CA GLU A 98 15.69 12.31 9.99
C GLU A 98 15.04 13.11 8.86
N PHE A 99 15.80 13.46 7.83
CA PHE A 99 15.26 14.19 6.69
C PHE A 99 14.14 13.40 6.01
N ARG A 100 14.34 12.10 5.72
CA ARG A 100 13.31 11.27 5.08
C ARG A 100 12.11 11.04 5.98
N ALA A 101 12.34 10.77 7.25
CA ALA A 101 11.27 10.56 8.21
C ALA A 101 10.39 11.81 8.32
N GLU A 102 10.98 12.98 8.57
CA GLU A 102 10.25 14.22 8.84
C GLU A 102 9.65 14.89 7.60
N GLN A 103 10.30 14.76 6.44
CA GLN A 103 9.84 15.45 5.22
C GLN A 103 8.90 14.61 4.35
N ASN A 104 8.85 13.31 4.57
CA ASN A 104 8.04 12.43 3.74
C ASN A 104 7.21 11.41 4.54
N ASP A 105 7.85 10.53 5.31
CA ASP A 105 7.17 9.34 5.81
C ASP A 105 6.17 9.65 6.94
N LEU A 106 6.55 10.49 7.90
CA LEU A 106 5.67 10.88 9.01
C LEU A 106 4.51 11.79 8.59
N PRO A 107 4.71 12.82 7.73
CA PRO A 107 3.59 13.55 7.16
C PRO A 107 2.59 12.64 6.44
N ASN A 108 3.08 11.68 5.65
CA ASN A 108 2.22 10.71 4.97
C ASN A 108 1.47 9.80 5.96
N ALA A 109 2.15 9.30 7.01
CA ALA A 109 1.52 8.47 8.02
C ALA A 109 0.40 9.21 8.76
N ARG A 110 0.62 10.47 9.16
CA ARG A 110 -0.39 11.32 9.79
C ARG A 110 -1.56 11.58 8.85
N TRP A 111 -1.28 11.92 7.61
CA TRP A 111 -2.32 12.15 6.60
C TRP A 111 -3.22 10.91 6.41
N VAL A 112 -2.61 9.72 6.31
CA VAL A 112 -3.35 8.46 6.16
C VAL A 112 -4.24 8.18 7.38
N LEU A 113 -3.76 8.43 8.59
CA LEU A 113 -4.54 8.29 9.82
C LEU A 113 -5.76 9.23 9.84
N GLU A 114 -5.61 10.45 9.34
CA GLU A 114 -6.65 11.48 9.37
C GLU A 114 -7.69 11.32 8.24
N HIS A 115 -7.30 10.74 7.10
CA HIS A 115 -8.10 10.74 5.88
C HIS A 115 -8.57 9.35 5.44
N SER A 116 -8.33 8.31 6.25
CA SER A 116 -8.80 6.96 5.92
C SER A 116 -10.18 6.68 6.52
N ARG A 117 -11.01 6.00 5.72
CA ARG A 117 -12.30 5.49 6.18
C ARG A 117 -12.11 4.29 7.11
N PRO A 118 -13.10 3.97 7.96
CA PRO A 118 -13.08 2.75 8.76
C PRO A 118 -12.96 1.49 7.91
N ALA A 119 -12.19 0.51 8.38
CA ALA A 119 -12.08 -0.81 7.79
C ALA A 119 -13.10 -1.78 8.40
N ASP A 120 -13.36 -2.90 7.70
CA ASP A 120 -14.21 -3.99 8.20
C ASP A 120 -13.58 -4.70 9.40
N LEU A 121 -12.24 -4.78 9.43
CA LEU A 121 -11.47 -5.37 10.52
C LEU A 121 -10.31 -4.46 10.90
N LEU A 122 -10.13 -4.28 12.22
CA LEU A 122 -8.98 -3.60 12.80
C LEU A 122 -8.09 -4.63 13.50
N VAL A 123 -6.82 -4.69 13.11
CA VAL A 123 -5.82 -5.60 13.68
C VAL A 123 -4.74 -4.77 14.37
N LYS A 124 -4.58 -4.94 15.67
CA LYS A 124 -3.52 -4.27 16.44
C LYS A 124 -2.16 -4.90 16.17
N ASN A 125 -1.15 -4.08 15.97
CA ASN A 125 0.23 -4.47 15.71
C ASN A 125 1.22 -3.56 16.46
N ASP A 126 1.10 -3.53 17.77
CA ASP A 126 1.93 -2.70 18.67
C ASP A 126 3.24 -3.41 19.11
N ALA A 127 3.56 -4.60 18.55
CA ALA A 127 4.74 -5.39 18.90
C ALA A 127 5.99 -4.97 18.14
#